data_06faa90a82bbd646b11d48b0ac8a6bf2
#
_entry.id   06faa90a82bbd646b11d48b0ac8a6bf2
#
_cell.length_a   1.000
_cell.length_b   1.000
_cell.length_c   1.000
_cell.angle_alpha   90.00
_cell.angle_beta   90.00
_cell.angle_gamma   90.00
#
_symmetry.space_group_name_H-M   'P 1'
#
loop_
_entity.id
_entity.type
_entity.pdbx_description
1 polymer ?
#
loop_
_entity_poly.entity_id
_entity_poly.type
_entity_poly.pdbx_seq_one_letter_code
_entity_poly.pdbx_strand_id
1 'polypeptide(L)'
;QYWNNKTFAPSSLLFYVGFDKKLKNINHHNLFFDTDFDKHAKDIYDDPKWPEKPLFYANFTSVTDPNSAPEGKENGFFLIPIAPGIEDTEELRELYFKKIITRFEFLTDQDIKNSIIFKETFCVKDFIKEYNSYKGNAYGMANTLLQTAFLRPKLKSKKVKGLFFTG
;
A
#
# COMPACT_ATOMS: atom_id res chain seq x y z
N GLN A 1 -13.59 12.89 18.75
CA GLN A 1 -14.95 12.72 18.17
C GLN A 1 -15.05 13.16 16.69
N TYR A 2 -14.46 14.33 16.28
CA TYR A 2 -14.58 14.83 14.90
C TYR A 2 -14.08 13.80 13.85
N TRP A 3 -12.89 13.26 14.07
CA TRP A 3 -12.27 12.31 13.13
C TRP A 3 -12.96 10.96 13.07
N ASN A 4 -13.64 10.53 14.15
CA ASN A 4 -14.38 9.25 14.16
C ASN A 4 -15.57 9.23 13.20
N ASN A 5 -16.10 10.40 12.84
CA ASN A 5 -17.23 10.55 11.92
C ASN A 5 -16.78 10.83 10.49
N LYS A 6 -15.49 10.67 10.19
CA LYS A 6 -14.94 10.88 8.85
C LYS A 6 -14.58 9.57 8.18
N THR A 7 -14.85 9.49 6.89
CA THR A 7 -14.37 8.39 6.04
C THR A 7 -12.93 8.67 5.64
N PHE A 8 -12.06 7.72 5.89
CA PHE A 8 -10.66 7.80 5.50
C PHE A 8 -10.40 7.00 4.22
N ALA A 9 -9.40 7.44 3.48
CA ALA A 9 -8.84 6.68 2.38
C ALA A 9 -8.19 5.39 2.91
N PRO A 10 -7.88 4.42 2.06
CA PRO A 10 -7.25 3.18 2.48
C PRO A 10 -5.94 3.39 3.22
N SER A 11 -5.57 2.43 4.02
CA SER A 11 -4.19 2.14 4.39
C SER A 11 -3.56 1.26 3.31
N SER A 12 -2.31 0.88 3.53
CA SER A 12 -1.59 0.00 2.62
C SER A 12 -0.70 -0.96 3.41
N LEU A 13 -0.59 -2.20 2.92
CA LEU A 13 0.52 -3.06 3.24
C LEU A 13 1.52 -2.97 2.09
N LEU A 14 2.73 -2.52 2.39
CA LEU A 14 3.81 -2.29 1.46
C LEU A 14 4.93 -3.31 1.67
N PHE A 15 5.52 -3.76 0.57
CA PHE A 15 6.75 -4.56 0.59
C PHE A 15 7.76 -3.95 -0.36
N TYR A 16 8.95 -3.72 0.15
CA TYR A 16 10.14 -3.36 -0.61
C TYR A 16 11.00 -4.60 -0.73
N VAL A 17 11.25 -5.05 -1.95
CA VAL A 17 11.89 -6.35 -2.21
C VAL A 17 13.06 -6.18 -3.15
N GLY A 18 14.22 -6.72 -2.79
CA GLY A 18 15.37 -6.84 -3.67
C GLY A 18 15.54 -8.27 -4.18
N PHE A 19 15.81 -8.40 -5.48
CA PHE A 19 16.04 -9.70 -6.13
C PHE A 19 17.48 -9.76 -6.67
N ASP A 20 18.10 -10.92 -6.60
CA ASP A 20 19.46 -11.16 -7.10
C ASP A 20 19.51 -11.45 -8.60
N LYS A 21 18.39 -11.32 -9.30
CA LYS A 21 18.27 -11.49 -10.75
C LYS A 21 17.31 -10.49 -11.37
N LYS A 22 17.37 -10.30 -12.68
CA LYS A 22 16.33 -9.60 -13.45
C LYS A 22 15.07 -10.45 -13.56
N LEU A 23 13.91 -9.81 -13.40
CA LEU A 23 12.61 -10.45 -13.54
C LEU A 23 12.11 -10.36 -14.99
N LYS A 24 11.29 -11.34 -15.39
CA LYS A 24 10.69 -11.43 -16.72
C LYS A 24 9.19 -11.14 -16.65
N ASN A 25 8.59 -10.87 -17.81
CA ASN A 25 7.14 -10.68 -17.94
C ASN A 25 6.57 -9.59 -17.02
N ILE A 26 7.35 -8.54 -16.78
CA ILE A 26 6.97 -7.39 -15.94
C ILE A 26 7.14 -6.09 -16.70
N ASN A 27 6.34 -5.10 -16.33
CA ASN A 27 6.50 -3.70 -16.71
C ASN A 27 6.97 -2.88 -15.49
N HIS A 28 7.30 -1.61 -15.72
CA HIS A 28 7.57 -0.68 -14.62
C HIS A 28 6.39 -0.64 -13.62
N HIS A 29 5.15 -0.56 -14.14
CA HIS A 29 3.92 -0.58 -13.37
C HIS A 29 3.07 -1.77 -13.75
N ASN A 30 2.62 -2.56 -12.77
CA ASN A 30 1.79 -3.74 -12.96
C ASN A 30 0.63 -3.71 -11.97
N LEU A 31 -0.58 -3.93 -12.47
CA LEU A 31 -1.80 -4.03 -11.68
C LEU A 31 -2.36 -5.44 -11.81
N PHE A 32 -2.57 -6.10 -10.68
CA PHE A 32 -3.08 -7.46 -10.61
C PHE A 32 -4.54 -7.45 -10.13
N PHE A 33 -5.46 -7.40 -11.10
CA PHE A 33 -6.92 -7.41 -10.90
C PHE A 33 -7.50 -8.80 -11.24
N ASP A 34 -6.86 -9.85 -10.77
CA ASP A 34 -7.22 -11.24 -11.01
C ASP A 34 -8.24 -11.81 -10.02
N THR A 35 -8.84 -10.94 -9.19
CA THR A 35 -9.88 -11.27 -8.22
C THR A 35 -10.99 -10.21 -8.22
N ASP A 36 -12.08 -10.49 -7.49
CA ASP A 36 -13.24 -9.60 -7.41
C ASP A 36 -12.88 -8.25 -6.73
N PHE A 37 -12.96 -7.18 -7.53
CA PHE A 37 -12.71 -5.81 -7.09
C PHE A 37 -13.72 -5.33 -6.04
N ASP A 38 -15.01 -5.60 -6.24
CA ASP A 38 -16.07 -5.11 -5.36
C ASP A 38 -15.96 -5.76 -3.98
N LYS A 39 -15.58 -7.03 -3.92
CA LYS A 39 -15.32 -7.73 -2.66
C LYS A 39 -14.16 -7.07 -1.91
N HIS A 40 -13.06 -6.77 -2.60
CA HIS A 40 -11.91 -6.10 -1.97
C HIS A 40 -12.27 -4.68 -1.50
N ALA A 41 -13.03 -3.92 -2.30
CA ALA A 41 -13.50 -2.58 -1.91
C ALA A 41 -14.39 -2.63 -0.67
N LYS A 42 -15.29 -3.61 -0.54
CA LYS A 42 -16.10 -3.83 0.66
C LYS A 42 -15.25 -4.14 1.89
N ASP A 43 -14.22 -4.98 1.75
CA ASP A 43 -13.28 -5.30 2.83
C ASP A 43 -12.49 -4.06 3.32
N ILE A 44 -12.41 -2.99 2.52
CA ILE A 44 -11.77 -1.72 2.90
C ILE A 44 -12.76 -0.74 3.53
N TYR A 45 -13.95 -0.55 2.93
CA TYR A 45 -14.83 0.58 3.25
C TYR A 45 -16.06 0.21 4.05
N ASP A 46 -16.68 -0.96 3.79
CA ASP A 46 -17.96 -1.35 4.36
C ASP A 46 -17.81 -2.29 5.57
N ASP A 47 -16.92 -3.27 5.46
CA ASP A 47 -16.62 -4.27 6.49
C ASP A 47 -15.10 -4.41 6.67
N PRO A 48 -14.46 -3.45 7.37
CA PRO A 48 -13.00 -3.37 7.48
C PRO A 48 -12.34 -4.63 8.00
N LYS A 49 -11.62 -5.33 7.11
CA LYS A 49 -10.88 -6.54 7.44
C LYS A 49 -9.76 -6.80 6.43
N TRP A 50 -8.93 -7.77 6.72
CA TRP A 50 -7.93 -8.26 5.78
C TRP A 50 -8.58 -8.97 4.59
N PRO A 51 -8.30 -8.57 3.34
CA PRO A 51 -8.91 -9.20 2.15
C PRO A 51 -8.41 -10.63 1.97
N GLU A 52 -9.31 -11.57 1.74
CA GLU A 52 -8.95 -12.99 1.56
C GLU A 52 -8.01 -13.21 0.35
N LYS A 53 -8.37 -12.57 -0.79
CA LYS A 53 -7.60 -12.56 -2.03
C LYS A 53 -7.35 -11.12 -2.45
N PRO A 54 -6.28 -10.47 -1.97
CA PRO A 54 -6.07 -9.06 -2.21
C PRO A 54 -5.75 -8.78 -3.69
N LEU A 55 -6.31 -7.72 -4.23
CA LEU A 55 -5.75 -7.06 -5.40
C LEU A 55 -4.44 -6.37 -4.98
N PHE A 56 -3.49 -6.29 -5.88
CA PHE A 56 -2.23 -5.64 -5.57
C PHE A 56 -1.61 -4.93 -6.77
N TYR A 57 -0.80 -3.95 -6.49
CA TYR A 57 0.05 -3.26 -7.43
C TYR A 57 1.50 -3.69 -7.21
N ALA A 58 2.27 -3.82 -8.30
CA ALA A 58 3.70 -4.03 -8.24
C ALA A 58 4.43 -3.04 -9.15
N ASN A 59 5.52 -2.46 -8.63
CA ASN A 59 6.38 -1.52 -9.34
C ASN A 59 7.81 -2.05 -9.39
N PHE A 60 8.43 -1.91 -10.57
CA PHE A 60 9.82 -2.31 -10.83
C PHE A 60 10.52 -1.17 -11.56
N THR A 61 11.06 -0.22 -10.81
CA THR A 61 11.71 0.99 -11.35
C THR A 61 12.91 0.66 -12.23
N SER A 62 13.65 -0.40 -11.92
CA SER A 62 14.82 -0.87 -12.66
C SER A 62 14.52 -1.42 -14.07
N VAL A 63 13.24 -1.58 -14.43
CA VAL A 63 12.82 -1.88 -15.81
C VAL A 63 13.06 -0.69 -16.74
N THR A 64 12.91 0.54 -16.24
CA THR A 64 13.07 1.78 -17.03
C THR A 64 14.26 2.63 -16.62
N ASP A 65 14.73 2.50 -15.37
CA ASP A 65 15.92 3.16 -14.86
C ASP A 65 16.95 2.12 -14.36
N PRO A 66 17.96 1.77 -15.18
CA PRO A 66 18.98 0.79 -14.80
C PRO A 66 19.76 1.14 -13.54
N ASN A 67 19.79 2.42 -13.13
CA ASN A 67 20.53 2.88 -11.95
C ASN A 67 19.75 2.65 -10.64
N SER A 68 18.48 2.30 -10.70
CA SER A 68 17.65 2.09 -9.51
C SER A 68 17.85 0.73 -8.82
N ALA A 69 18.63 -0.18 -9.41
CA ALA A 69 19.07 -1.43 -8.80
C ALA A 69 20.52 -1.74 -9.21
N PRO A 70 21.28 -2.53 -8.43
CA PRO A 70 22.59 -3.01 -8.84
C PRO A 70 22.53 -3.81 -10.15
N GLU A 71 23.63 -3.85 -10.90
CA GLU A 71 23.72 -4.58 -12.17
C GLU A 71 23.29 -6.05 -11.99
N GLY A 72 22.47 -6.54 -12.91
CA GLY A 72 21.93 -7.90 -12.89
C GLY A 72 20.84 -8.15 -11.85
N LYS A 73 20.52 -7.17 -11.00
CA LYS A 73 19.51 -7.27 -9.94
C LYS A 73 18.23 -6.51 -10.28
N GLU A 74 17.18 -6.76 -9.51
CA GLU A 74 15.88 -6.09 -9.63
C GLU A 74 15.44 -5.53 -8.29
N ASN A 75 14.75 -4.39 -8.28
CA ASN A 75 14.02 -3.90 -7.14
C ASN A 75 12.52 -4.06 -7.41
N GLY A 76 11.76 -4.39 -6.38
CA GLY A 76 10.31 -4.51 -6.44
C GLY A 76 9.65 -3.80 -5.29
N PHE A 77 8.58 -3.08 -5.59
CA PHE A 77 7.68 -2.50 -4.62
C PHE A 77 6.30 -3.10 -4.82
N PHE A 78 5.74 -3.70 -3.78
CA PHE A 78 4.39 -4.26 -3.82
C PHE A 78 3.48 -3.51 -2.86
N LEU A 79 2.26 -3.23 -3.29
CA LEU A 79 1.26 -2.50 -2.51
C LEU A 79 -0.07 -3.26 -2.53
N ILE A 80 -0.58 -3.56 -1.35
CA ILE A 80 -1.94 -4.07 -1.13
C ILE A 80 -2.74 -2.97 -0.44
N PRO A 81 -3.82 -2.43 -1.05
CA PRO A 81 -4.75 -1.55 -0.35
C PRO A 81 -5.49 -2.34 0.74
N ILE A 82 -5.55 -1.77 1.94
CA ILE A 82 -6.21 -2.38 3.10
C ILE A 82 -7.02 -1.33 3.87
N ALA A 83 -7.93 -1.77 4.72
CA ALA A 83 -8.67 -0.86 5.59
C ALA A 83 -7.75 -0.19 6.62
N PRO A 84 -7.93 1.10 6.95
CA PRO A 84 -7.25 1.73 8.07
C PRO A 84 -7.78 1.18 9.40
N GLY A 85 -6.89 1.07 10.39
CA GLY A 85 -7.23 0.67 11.75
C GLY A 85 -7.47 -0.82 11.98
N ILE A 86 -7.21 -1.67 10.99
CA ILE A 86 -7.22 -3.13 11.17
C ILE A 86 -5.99 -3.59 11.93
N GLU A 87 -6.08 -4.80 12.48
CA GLU A 87 -4.96 -5.42 13.17
C GLU A 87 -3.76 -5.57 12.23
N ASP A 88 -2.57 -5.26 12.75
CA ASP A 88 -1.31 -5.32 12.02
C ASP A 88 -0.29 -6.08 12.87
N THR A 89 0.06 -7.29 12.46
CA THR A 89 1.08 -8.14 13.10
C THR A 89 2.09 -8.65 12.08
N GLU A 90 3.28 -9.04 12.55
CA GLU A 90 4.31 -9.61 11.67
C GLU A 90 3.82 -10.89 10.99
N GLU A 91 3.02 -11.70 11.67
CA GLU A 91 2.44 -12.95 11.12
C GLU A 91 1.50 -12.64 9.95
N LEU A 92 0.66 -11.60 10.07
CA LEU A 92 -0.21 -11.15 8.99
C LEU A 92 0.60 -10.60 7.82
N ARG A 93 1.62 -9.77 8.07
CA ARG A 93 2.52 -9.27 7.02
C ARG A 93 3.18 -10.42 6.25
N GLU A 94 3.73 -11.40 6.96
CA GLU A 94 4.34 -12.60 6.35
C GLU A 94 3.33 -13.44 5.57
N LEU A 95 2.13 -13.63 6.10
CA LEU A 95 1.06 -14.35 5.42
C LEU A 95 0.72 -13.69 4.08
N TYR A 96 0.55 -12.36 4.08
CA TYR A 96 0.21 -11.62 2.86
C TYR A 96 1.38 -11.53 1.88
N PHE A 97 2.61 -11.43 2.38
CA PHE A 97 3.80 -11.52 1.53
C PHE A 97 3.82 -12.84 0.75
N LYS A 98 3.67 -13.96 1.46
CA LYS A 98 3.61 -15.29 0.83
C LYS A 98 2.47 -15.41 -0.19
N LYS A 99 1.28 -14.89 0.14
CA LYS A 99 0.12 -14.89 -0.78
C LYS A 99 0.43 -14.15 -2.08
N ILE A 100 0.93 -12.90 -2.01
CA ILE A 100 1.18 -12.11 -3.22
C ILE A 100 2.35 -12.63 -4.03
N ILE A 101 3.45 -13.06 -3.39
CA ILE A 101 4.61 -13.61 -4.10
C ILE A 101 4.23 -14.89 -4.84
N THR A 102 3.48 -15.79 -4.20
CA THR A 102 3.01 -17.02 -4.87
C THR A 102 2.11 -16.70 -6.08
N ARG A 103 1.21 -15.72 -5.94
CA ARG A 103 0.35 -15.31 -7.06
C ARG A 103 1.14 -14.59 -8.15
N PHE A 104 2.09 -13.76 -7.78
CA PHE A 104 2.96 -13.07 -8.72
C PHE A 104 3.78 -14.06 -9.55
N GLU A 105 4.37 -15.09 -8.92
CA GLU A 105 5.07 -16.17 -9.61
C GLU A 105 4.18 -16.86 -10.64
N PHE A 106 2.95 -17.22 -10.23
CA PHE A 106 1.99 -17.87 -11.11
C PHE A 106 1.58 -16.99 -12.30
N LEU A 107 1.27 -15.70 -12.04
CA LEU A 107 0.79 -14.76 -13.07
C LEU A 107 1.88 -14.29 -14.03
N THR A 108 3.15 -14.35 -13.63
CA THR A 108 4.30 -13.95 -14.46
C THR A 108 5.11 -15.11 -15.00
N ASP A 109 4.69 -16.33 -14.69
CA ASP A 109 5.35 -17.58 -15.10
C ASP A 109 6.85 -17.61 -14.80
N GLN A 110 7.19 -17.37 -13.52
CA GLN A 110 8.60 -17.39 -13.07
C GLN A 110 8.71 -17.73 -11.57
N ASP A 111 9.80 -18.40 -11.20
CA ASP A 111 10.19 -18.63 -9.80
C ASP A 111 11.05 -17.46 -9.31
N ILE A 112 10.61 -16.78 -8.24
CA ILE A 112 11.33 -15.63 -7.65
C ILE A 112 11.63 -15.79 -6.18
N LYS A 113 10.99 -16.71 -5.47
CA LYS A 113 11.16 -16.86 -4.00
C LYS A 113 12.61 -17.02 -3.60
N ASN A 114 13.35 -17.85 -4.35
CA ASN A 114 14.75 -18.13 -4.06
C ASN A 114 15.70 -16.99 -4.48
N SER A 115 15.22 -15.99 -5.21
CA SER A 115 16.00 -14.83 -5.63
C SER A 115 15.81 -13.60 -4.72
N ILE A 116 14.97 -13.69 -3.70
CA ILE A 116 14.73 -12.60 -2.77
C ILE A 116 15.92 -12.50 -1.81
N ILE A 117 16.65 -11.38 -1.88
CA ILE A 117 17.82 -11.09 -1.03
C ILE A 117 17.57 -9.95 -0.02
N PHE A 118 16.46 -9.23 -0.17
CA PHE A 118 16.06 -8.15 0.73
C PHE A 118 14.55 -8.09 0.79
N LYS A 119 14.02 -7.82 1.98
CA LYS A 119 12.59 -7.54 2.20
C LYS A 119 12.45 -6.58 3.37
N GLU A 120 11.70 -5.51 3.15
CA GLU A 120 11.23 -4.59 4.18
C GLU A 120 9.73 -4.42 4.06
N THR A 121 9.04 -4.17 5.17
CA THR A 121 7.59 -4.02 5.21
C THR A 121 7.18 -2.71 5.84
N PHE A 122 6.05 -2.15 5.40
CA PHE A 122 5.46 -0.96 5.99
C PHE A 122 3.93 -1.09 5.98
N CYS A 123 3.28 -0.90 7.12
CA CYS A 123 1.85 -1.14 7.26
C CYS A 123 1.20 -0.17 8.25
N VAL A 124 -0.02 -0.46 8.72
CA VAL A 124 -0.86 0.40 9.58
C VAL A 124 -0.09 0.96 10.78
N LYS A 125 0.64 0.12 11.52
CA LYS A 125 1.42 0.56 12.70
C LYS A 125 2.54 1.54 12.32
N ASP A 126 3.15 1.35 11.17
CA ASP A 126 4.24 2.21 10.70
C ASP A 126 3.70 3.58 10.26
N PHE A 127 2.55 3.62 9.57
CA PHE A 127 1.85 4.87 9.25
C PHE A 127 1.48 5.65 10.51
N ILE A 128 1.04 4.97 11.58
CA ILE A 128 0.76 5.62 12.87
C ILE A 128 2.04 6.18 13.47
N LYS A 129 3.10 5.37 13.53
CA LYS A 129 4.35 5.71 14.20
C LYS A 129 5.12 6.83 13.49
N GLU A 130 5.30 6.71 12.17
CA GLU A 130 6.17 7.62 11.41
C GLU A 130 5.46 8.90 10.96
N TYR A 131 4.14 8.83 10.71
CA TYR A 131 3.37 9.96 10.18
C TYR A 131 2.28 10.48 11.13
N ASN A 132 2.11 9.92 12.33
CA ASN A 132 0.98 10.20 13.24
C ASN A 132 -0.38 10.04 12.53
N SER A 133 -0.45 9.13 11.58
CA SER A 133 -1.60 8.98 10.70
C SER A 133 -2.79 8.38 11.45
N TYR A 134 -3.94 9.04 11.37
CA TYR A 134 -5.15 8.58 12.07
C TYR A 134 -5.58 7.20 11.57
N LYS A 135 -5.62 6.22 12.49
CA LYS A 135 -5.87 4.80 12.18
C LYS A 135 -4.90 4.21 11.14
N GLY A 136 -3.72 4.81 10.96
CA GLY A 136 -2.74 4.34 10.00
C GLY A 136 -3.20 4.41 8.54
N ASN A 137 -4.09 5.35 8.18
CA ASN A 137 -4.44 5.56 6.77
C ASN A 137 -3.24 6.11 5.99
N ALA A 138 -3.12 5.75 4.72
CA ALA A 138 -2.00 6.16 3.87
C ALA A 138 -2.22 7.49 3.13
N TYR A 139 -3.48 7.90 2.91
CA TYR A 139 -3.83 9.00 2.00
C TYR A 139 -4.68 10.10 2.63
N GLY A 140 -4.95 10.05 3.94
CA GLY A 140 -5.77 11.02 4.64
C GLY A 140 -7.27 10.80 4.46
N MET A 141 -8.05 11.87 4.48
CA MET A 141 -9.50 11.80 4.31
C MET A 141 -9.89 11.39 2.89
N ALA A 142 -10.84 10.45 2.78
CA ALA A 142 -11.42 10.06 1.50
C ALA A 142 -12.11 11.23 0.79
N ASN A 143 -12.07 11.25 -0.53
CA ASN A 143 -12.71 12.26 -1.37
C ASN A 143 -14.19 11.90 -1.62
N THR A 144 -14.99 11.85 -0.56
CA THR A 144 -16.45 11.73 -0.68
C THR A 144 -17.07 13.09 -0.98
N LEU A 145 -18.31 13.12 -1.48
CA LEU A 145 -19.03 14.36 -1.79
C LEU A 145 -19.07 15.35 -0.61
N LEU A 146 -19.18 14.83 0.62
CA LEU A 146 -19.23 15.66 1.84
C LEU A 146 -17.86 15.92 2.46
N GLN A 147 -16.78 15.44 1.88
CA GLN A 147 -15.41 15.57 2.37
C GLN A 147 -14.42 16.09 1.33
N THR A 148 -14.91 16.72 0.27
CA THR A 148 -14.04 17.25 -0.80
C THR A 148 -14.14 18.77 -0.95
N ALA A 149 -13.27 19.35 -1.73
CA ALA A 149 -13.19 20.78 -2.04
C ALA A 149 -13.27 21.66 -0.77
N PHE A 150 -14.22 22.58 -0.70
CA PHE A 150 -14.38 23.54 0.40
C PHE A 150 -14.86 22.92 1.71
N LEU A 151 -15.32 21.67 1.71
CA LEU A 151 -15.73 20.92 2.90
C LEU A 151 -14.54 20.26 3.63
N ARG A 152 -13.36 20.26 3.01
CA ARG A 152 -12.13 19.78 3.68
C ARG A 152 -11.65 20.77 4.75
N PRO A 153 -10.91 20.29 5.76
CA PRO A 153 -10.23 21.18 6.71
C PRO A 153 -9.35 22.19 5.96
N LYS A 154 -9.38 23.44 6.41
CA LYS A 154 -8.56 24.50 5.81
C LYS A 154 -7.09 24.27 6.12
N LEU A 155 -6.23 24.55 5.14
CA LEU A 155 -4.77 24.47 5.32
C LEU A 155 -4.23 25.49 6.33
N LYS A 156 -4.94 26.59 6.56
CA LYS A 156 -4.56 27.63 7.53
C LYS A 156 -5.33 27.47 8.85
N SER A 157 -4.62 27.45 9.97
CA SER A 157 -5.23 27.43 11.29
C SER A 157 -6.03 28.72 11.54
N LYS A 158 -7.25 28.56 12.08
CA LYS A 158 -8.05 29.69 12.56
C LYS A 158 -7.68 30.13 13.99
N LYS A 159 -7.00 29.25 14.74
CA LYS A 159 -6.70 29.46 16.16
C LYS A 159 -5.29 29.99 16.40
N VAL A 160 -4.35 29.64 15.52
CA VAL A 160 -2.94 30.02 15.68
C VAL A 160 -2.51 30.80 14.45
N LYS A 161 -2.11 32.05 14.66
CA LYS A 161 -1.62 32.94 13.58
C LYS A 161 -0.32 32.39 13.00
N GLY A 162 -0.23 32.29 11.68
CA GLY A 162 0.97 31.82 10.97
C GLY A 162 1.13 30.30 10.90
N LEU A 163 0.23 29.50 11.51
CA LEU A 163 0.25 28.05 11.42
C LEU A 163 -0.52 27.57 10.18
N PHE A 164 0.16 26.77 9.38
CA PHE A 164 -0.41 26.10 8.20
C PHE A 164 -0.25 24.58 8.35
N PHE A 165 -1.21 23.85 7.77
CA PHE A 165 -1.18 22.39 7.68
C PHE A 165 -0.84 21.99 6.25
N THR A 166 -0.06 20.93 6.08
CA THR A 166 0.30 20.34 4.78
C THR A 166 0.07 18.83 4.82
N GLY A 167 -0.19 18.22 3.66
CA GLY A 167 -0.44 16.79 3.51
C GLY A 167 -1.52 16.49 2.49
#